data_e6d43e1d4a7a29aab7b329be4c2569f4
#
_entry.id   e6d43e1d4a7a29aab7b329be4c2569f4
#
_cell.length_a   1.000
_cell.length_b   1.000
_cell.length_c   1.000
_cell.angle_alpha   90.00
_cell.angle_beta   90.00
_cell.angle_gamma   90.00
#
_symmetry.space_group_name_H-M   'P 1'
#
loop_
_entity.id
_entity.type
_entity.pdbx_description
1 polymer ?
#
loop_
_entity_poly.entity_id
_entity_poly.type
_entity_poly.pdbx_seq_one_letter_code
_entity_poly.pdbx_strand_id
1 'polypeptide(L)'
;MLALILDGRTAIDGARQGIELCLRTVIPSLFPFFMLSILLTSSLLGSSLAVLRPLGRLFGMPDGAESLLIPAFLGGYPVGAQNVAAAFRSGQLTKPEAERLLSFCSNAGPAFLFGMAAAMFPRRWMAWVLWGIHIVGALFAALLIPGKPAAPVRLTKTSPHSPASALNTAITVMATVCGWVVLFRVLLAFLKRWIFWILPAAVQVTVTGILELSNGCCELLAVADVSARFCICSGILAFGGLCVTMQTVSVTAGLSLKPYFWGKLLQTLFSLALAALIAYGIRLPFGVLSVGALVIKLQKRGSFSRVFGV
;
A
#
# COMPACT_ATOMS: atom_id res chain seq x y z
N MET A 1 -26.37 3.33 -9.45
CA MET A 1 -27.72 3.82 -9.11
C MET A 1 -28.81 2.78 -9.36
N LEU A 2 -28.92 2.19 -10.56
CA LEU A 2 -29.96 1.20 -10.85
C LEU A 2 -29.98 0.04 -9.85
N ALA A 3 -28.83 -0.56 -9.55
CA ALA A 3 -28.70 -1.64 -8.56
C ALA A 3 -29.22 -1.27 -7.16
N LEU A 4 -28.97 -0.03 -6.70
CA LEU A 4 -29.44 0.47 -5.40
C LEU A 4 -30.96 0.59 -5.35
N ILE A 5 -31.59 0.88 -6.48
CA ILE A 5 -33.06 1.01 -6.59
C ILE A 5 -33.70 -0.37 -6.67
N LEU A 6 -33.11 -1.29 -7.47
CA LEU A 6 -33.68 -2.62 -7.73
C LEU A 6 -33.51 -3.58 -6.55
N ASP A 7 -32.41 -3.45 -5.79
CA ASP A 7 -32.11 -4.33 -4.64
C ASP A 7 -31.56 -3.51 -3.46
N GLY A 8 -32.38 -2.64 -2.92
CA GLY A 8 -32.04 -1.77 -1.78
C GLY A 8 -31.68 -2.56 -0.51
N ARG A 9 -32.21 -3.76 -0.33
CA ARG A 9 -31.86 -4.63 0.81
C ARG A 9 -30.38 -5.04 0.75
N THR A 10 -29.92 -5.53 -0.38
CA THR A 10 -28.50 -5.90 -0.56
C THR A 10 -27.57 -4.69 -0.32
N ALA A 11 -27.98 -3.49 -0.74
CA ALA A 11 -27.21 -2.27 -0.48
C ALA A 11 -27.12 -1.95 1.03
N ILE A 12 -28.25 -1.99 1.74
CA ILE A 12 -28.33 -1.71 3.19
C ILE A 12 -27.52 -2.75 3.96
N ASP A 13 -27.65 -4.03 3.62
CA ASP A 13 -26.91 -5.11 4.29
C ASP A 13 -25.40 -5.00 4.02
N GLY A 14 -25.00 -4.65 2.81
CA GLY A 14 -23.61 -4.35 2.47
C GLY A 14 -23.06 -3.17 3.28
N ALA A 15 -23.82 -2.09 3.39
CA ALA A 15 -23.43 -0.92 4.18
C ALA A 15 -23.30 -1.25 5.68
N ARG A 16 -24.26 -1.99 6.26
CA ARG A 16 -24.20 -2.45 7.66
C ARG A 16 -22.95 -3.28 7.92
N GLN A 17 -22.67 -4.26 7.05
CA GLN A 17 -21.46 -5.09 7.16
C GLN A 17 -20.17 -4.27 7.01
N GLY A 18 -20.16 -3.25 6.15
CA GLY A 18 -19.04 -2.32 6.00
C GLY A 18 -18.80 -1.50 7.26
N ILE A 19 -19.86 -0.97 7.86
CA ILE A 19 -19.78 -0.23 9.13
C ILE A 19 -19.29 -1.15 10.25
N GLU A 20 -19.82 -2.36 10.35
CA GLU A 20 -19.39 -3.34 11.35
C GLU A 20 -17.90 -3.69 11.19
N LEU A 21 -17.41 -3.92 9.97
CA LEU A 21 -16.00 -4.14 9.68
C LEU A 21 -15.15 -2.94 10.12
N CYS A 22 -15.60 -1.72 9.85
CA CYS A 22 -14.91 -0.51 10.29
C CYS A 22 -14.81 -0.43 11.81
N LEU A 23 -15.92 -0.63 12.52
CA LEU A 23 -15.98 -0.49 13.97
C LEU A 23 -15.21 -1.60 14.70
N ARG A 24 -15.33 -2.85 14.24
CA ARG A 24 -14.74 -4.00 14.93
C ARG A 24 -13.29 -4.28 14.56
N THR A 25 -12.87 -3.87 13.37
CA THR A 25 -11.55 -4.27 12.85
C THR A 25 -10.72 -3.10 12.37
N VAL A 26 -11.23 -2.29 11.43
CA VAL A 26 -10.42 -1.25 10.77
C VAL A 26 -10.02 -0.16 11.76
N ILE A 27 -10.98 0.40 12.48
CA ILE A 27 -10.72 1.48 13.46
C ILE A 27 -9.80 1.00 14.59
N PRO A 28 -10.09 -0.10 15.31
CA PRO A 28 -9.23 -0.54 16.41
C PRO A 28 -7.80 -0.89 15.98
N SER A 29 -7.63 -1.43 14.77
CA SER A 29 -6.30 -1.81 14.28
C SER A 29 -5.50 -0.66 13.70
N LEU A 30 -6.13 0.31 13.04
CA LEU A 30 -5.42 1.34 12.29
C LEU A 30 -5.34 2.70 13.01
N PHE A 31 -6.38 3.08 13.76
CA PHE A 31 -6.47 4.42 14.35
C PHE A 31 -5.32 4.76 15.31
N PRO A 32 -4.92 3.88 16.26
CA PRO A 32 -3.78 4.13 17.13
C PRO A 32 -2.47 4.33 16.34
N PHE A 33 -2.29 3.52 15.29
CA PHE A 33 -1.11 3.60 14.42
C PHE A 33 -1.10 4.86 13.56
N PHE A 34 -2.26 5.32 13.06
CA PHE A 34 -2.37 6.59 12.34
C PHE A 34 -1.95 7.75 13.23
N MET A 35 -2.48 7.80 14.45
CA MET A 35 -2.13 8.82 15.44
C MET A 35 -0.61 8.86 15.70
N LEU A 36 -0.03 7.70 16.03
CA LEU A 36 1.41 7.59 16.28
C LEU A 36 2.25 7.91 15.04
N SER A 37 1.81 7.46 13.87
CA SER A 37 2.51 7.71 12.61
C SER A 37 2.53 9.19 12.23
N ILE A 38 1.42 9.92 12.46
CA ILE A 38 1.33 11.36 12.21
C ILE A 38 2.27 12.12 13.13
N LEU A 39 2.29 11.79 14.42
CA LEU A 39 3.20 12.40 15.40
C LEU A 39 4.66 12.11 15.06
N LEU A 40 4.98 10.86 14.75
CA LEU A 40 6.33 10.44 14.40
C LEU A 40 6.81 11.13 13.13
N THR A 41 5.97 11.19 12.10
CA THR A 41 6.31 11.82 10.81
C THR A 41 6.59 13.31 11.01
N SER A 42 5.74 14.03 11.75
CA SER A 42 5.94 15.46 12.00
C SER A 42 7.24 15.74 12.74
N SER A 43 7.70 14.82 13.59
CA SER A 43 8.97 14.94 14.32
C SER A 43 10.18 14.55 13.46
N LEU A 44 10.03 13.65 12.51
CA LEU A 44 11.11 13.11 11.69
C LEU A 44 11.27 13.83 10.35
N LEU A 45 10.23 14.48 9.82
CA LEU A 45 10.27 15.13 8.52
C LEU A 45 11.35 16.24 8.52
N GLY A 46 12.20 16.21 7.51
CA GLY A 46 13.36 17.13 7.43
C GLY A 46 14.50 16.80 8.38
N SER A 47 14.39 15.73 9.18
CA SER A 47 15.52 15.19 9.93
C SER A 47 16.31 14.24 9.03
N SER A 48 17.58 14.55 8.85
CA SER A 48 18.45 13.63 8.12
C SER A 48 18.77 12.40 8.99
N LEU A 49 18.20 11.27 8.60
CA LEU A 49 18.46 10.01 9.24
C LEU A 49 19.66 9.33 8.56
N ALA A 50 20.86 9.48 9.16
CA ALA A 50 22.11 8.98 8.61
C ALA A 50 22.04 7.49 8.21
N VAL A 51 21.32 6.68 8.97
CA VAL A 51 21.11 5.25 8.71
C VAL A 51 20.31 5.00 7.43
N LEU A 52 19.36 5.86 7.08
CA LEU A 52 18.51 5.72 5.89
C LEU A 52 19.08 6.44 4.65
N ARG A 53 20.09 7.28 4.80
CA ARG A 53 20.73 7.99 3.67
C ARG A 53 21.22 7.07 2.55
N PRO A 54 21.88 5.93 2.82
CA PRO A 54 22.29 5.02 1.75
C PRO A 54 21.11 4.51 0.93
N LEU A 55 19.99 4.19 1.61
CA LEU A 55 18.74 3.78 0.96
C LEU A 55 18.13 4.93 0.16
N GLY A 56 18.05 6.13 0.73
CA GLY A 56 17.59 7.33 0.03
C GLY A 56 18.35 7.58 -1.26
N ARG A 57 19.67 7.51 -1.21
CA ARG A 57 20.54 7.66 -2.40
C ARG A 57 20.33 6.54 -3.41
N LEU A 58 20.24 5.29 -2.94
CA LEU A 58 19.97 4.13 -3.81
C LEU A 58 18.66 4.29 -4.58
N PHE A 59 17.65 4.81 -3.91
CA PHE A 59 16.33 5.06 -4.51
C PHE A 59 16.20 6.43 -5.16
N GLY A 60 17.27 7.23 -5.26
CA GLY A 60 17.26 8.57 -5.87
C GLY A 60 16.27 9.52 -5.22
N MET A 61 16.15 9.45 -3.89
CA MET A 61 15.34 10.38 -3.09
C MET A 61 16.10 11.68 -2.85
N PRO A 62 15.39 12.82 -2.74
CA PRO A 62 16.00 14.07 -2.28
C PRO A 62 16.58 13.92 -0.86
N ASP A 63 17.65 14.68 -0.55
CA ASP A 63 18.25 14.68 0.78
C ASP A 63 17.22 15.10 1.85
N GLY A 64 17.07 14.26 2.88
CA GLY A 64 16.06 14.44 3.94
C GLY A 64 14.72 13.77 3.64
N ALA A 65 14.42 13.38 2.39
CA ALA A 65 13.20 12.64 2.04
C ALA A 65 13.26 11.17 2.49
N GLU A 66 14.43 10.65 2.84
CA GLU A 66 14.58 9.30 3.42
C GLU A 66 13.77 9.11 4.70
N SER A 67 13.47 10.18 5.42
CA SER A 67 12.60 10.16 6.60
C SER A 67 11.16 9.72 6.27
N LEU A 68 10.69 9.92 5.03
CA LEU A 68 9.38 9.47 4.56
C LEU A 68 9.26 7.95 4.44
N LEU A 69 10.38 7.21 4.39
CA LEU A 69 10.35 5.74 4.36
C LEU A 69 9.76 5.15 5.65
N ILE A 70 9.99 5.78 6.79
CA ILE A 70 9.47 5.30 8.08
C ILE A 70 7.93 5.27 8.08
N PRO A 71 7.22 6.38 7.84
CA PRO A 71 5.76 6.36 7.79
C PRO A 71 5.22 5.58 6.58
N ALA A 72 5.99 5.46 5.50
CA ALA A 72 5.60 4.67 4.34
C ALA A 72 5.45 3.18 4.65
N PHE A 73 6.27 2.63 5.55
CA PHE A 73 6.26 1.22 5.92
C PHE A 73 5.61 0.94 7.27
N LEU A 74 5.58 1.90 8.19
CA LEU A 74 4.97 1.73 9.51
C LEU A 74 3.55 2.30 9.59
N GLY A 75 3.27 3.39 8.88
CA GLY A 75 1.97 4.09 8.97
C GLY A 75 0.82 3.38 8.27
N GLY A 76 1.12 2.57 7.27
CA GLY A 76 0.10 1.91 6.46
C GLY A 76 -0.60 2.84 5.45
N TYR A 77 -1.54 2.26 4.69
CA TYR A 77 -2.41 3.00 3.77
C TYR A 77 -3.41 3.88 4.54
N PRO A 78 -3.71 5.12 4.11
CA PRO A 78 -3.06 5.90 3.06
C PRO A 78 -1.97 6.84 3.61
N VAL A 79 -1.48 6.66 4.86
CA VAL A 79 -0.61 7.61 5.58
C VAL A 79 0.69 7.90 4.81
N GLY A 80 1.31 6.90 4.21
CA GLY A 80 2.50 7.10 3.40
C GLY A 80 2.26 8.10 2.25
N ALA A 81 1.18 7.91 1.50
CA ALA A 81 0.79 8.80 0.41
C ALA A 81 0.43 10.21 0.91
N GLN A 82 -0.25 10.30 2.06
CA GLN A 82 -0.59 11.58 2.69
C GLN A 82 0.66 12.39 3.06
N ASN A 83 1.69 11.74 3.60
CA ASN A 83 2.93 12.40 3.97
C ASN A 83 3.71 12.91 2.75
N VAL A 84 3.76 12.13 1.68
CA VAL A 84 4.34 12.57 0.39
C VAL A 84 3.58 13.78 -0.15
N ALA A 85 2.25 13.74 -0.14
CA ALA A 85 1.41 14.85 -0.60
C ALA A 85 1.54 16.09 0.30
N ALA A 86 1.71 15.92 1.61
CA ALA A 86 1.96 17.02 2.54
C ALA A 86 3.31 17.70 2.26
N ALA A 87 4.38 16.92 2.04
CA ALA A 87 5.68 17.43 1.66
C ALA A 87 5.65 18.17 0.30
N PHE A 88 4.86 17.70 -0.65
CA PHE A 88 4.62 18.40 -1.91
C PHE A 88 3.89 19.74 -1.69
N ARG A 89 2.77 19.73 -0.96
CA ARG A 89 1.98 20.96 -0.70
C ARG A 89 2.76 22.02 0.08
N SER A 90 3.70 21.61 0.92
CA SER A 90 4.58 22.53 1.65
C SER A 90 5.78 23.02 0.82
N GLY A 91 5.86 22.66 -0.47
CA GLY A 91 6.96 23.05 -1.37
C GLY A 91 8.30 22.35 -1.09
N GLN A 92 8.30 21.31 -0.25
CA GLN A 92 9.52 20.57 0.09
C GLN A 92 9.87 19.51 -0.96
N LEU A 93 8.90 19.06 -1.74
CA LEU A 93 9.09 18.17 -2.88
C LEU A 93 8.56 18.84 -4.14
N THR A 94 9.28 18.66 -5.24
CA THR A 94 8.74 18.97 -6.56
C THR A 94 7.67 17.96 -6.95
N LYS A 95 6.81 18.31 -7.91
CA LYS A 95 5.76 17.42 -8.41
C LYS A 95 6.31 16.08 -8.90
N PRO A 96 7.36 16.02 -9.75
CA PRO A 96 7.92 14.75 -10.21
C PRO A 96 8.50 13.89 -9.08
N GLU A 97 9.12 14.51 -8.07
CA GLU A 97 9.65 13.79 -6.90
C GLU A 97 8.53 13.18 -6.07
N ALA A 98 7.47 13.95 -5.78
CA ALA A 98 6.32 13.48 -5.03
C ALA A 98 5.60 12.33 -5.78
N GLU A 99 5.34 12.49 -7.07
CA GLU A 99 4.71 11.47 -7.91
C GLU A 99 5.51 10.16 -7.94
N ARG A 100 6.84 10.28 -8.02
CA ARG A 100 7.72 9.12 -7.95
C ARG A 100 7.71 8.47 -6.57
N LEU A 101 7.78 9.24 -5.49
CA LEU A 101 7.74 8.69 -4.13
C LEU A 101 6.43 7.93 -3.86
N LEU A 102 5.31 8.36 -4.43
CA LEU A 102 4.03 7.64 -4.34
C LEU A 102 4.13 6.20 -4.87
N SER A 103 5.04 5.92 -5.81
CA SER A 103 5.17 4.59 -6.40
C SER A 103 5.61 3.50 -5.41
N PHE A 104 6.26 3.87 -4.29
CA PHE A 104 6.75 2.93 -3.29
C PHE A 104 6.55 3.36 -1.83
N CYS A 105 6.09 4.58 -1.58
CA CYS A 105 5.84 5.08 -0.21
C CYS A 105 4.40 4.88 0.27
N SER A 106 3.57 4.11 -0.44
CA SER A 106 2.21 3.78 -0.04
C SER A 106 2.07 2.28 0.16
N ASN A 107 2.13 1.80 1.40
CA ASN A 107 2.24 0.38 1.73
C ASN A 107 1.26 -0.04 2.83
N ALA A 108 0.99 -1.35 2.94
CA ALA A 108 0.29 -1.89 4.10
C ALA A 108 1.19 -1.80 5.34
N GLY A 109 0.67 -1.25 6.41
CA GLY A 109 1.41 -1.15 7.67
C GLY A 109 1.39 -2.46 8.46
N PRO A 110 2.35 -2.62 9.42
CA PRO A 110 2.42 -3.79 10.28
C PRO A 110 1.14 -3.97 11.10
N ALA A 111 0.49 -2.89 11.52
CA ALA A 111 -0.78 -2.96 12.23
C ALA A 111 -1.86 -3.73 11.48
N PHE A 112 -2.02 -3.44 10.19
CA PHE A 112 -2.97 -4.15 9.34
C PHE A 112 -2.55 -5.62 9.14
N LEU A 113 -1.29 -5.85 8.83
CA LEU A 113 -0.80 -7.18 8.53
C LEU A 113 -0.84 -8.10 9.75
N PHE A 114 -0.31 -7.66 10.89
CA PHE A 114 -0.28 -8.47 12.11
C PHE A 114 -1.62 -8.50 12.85
N GLY A 115 -2.41 -7.44 12.75
CA GLY A 115 -3.72 -7.35 13.40
C GLY A 115 -4.83 -8.08 12.64
N MET A 116 -4.76 -8.16 11.30
CA MET A 116 -5.81 -8.75 10.48
C MET A 116 -5.33 -9.96 9.67
N ALA A 117 -4.35 -9.77 8.79
CA ALA A 117 -3.94 -10.81 7.85
C ALA A 117 -3.27 -12.01 8.55
N ALA A 118 -2.52 -11.77 9.64
CA ALA A 118 -1.82 -12.83 10.37
C ALA A 118 -2.76 -13.91 10.95
N ALA A 119 -3.97 -13.52 11.35
CA ALA A 119 -4.97 -14.45 11.90
C ALA A 119 -5.46 -15.51 10.87
N MET A 120 -5.23 -15.25 9.57
CA MET A 120 -5.63 -16.15 8.48
C MET A 120 -4.64 -17.30 8.24
N PHE A 121 -3.53 -17.35 8.99
CA PHE A 121 -2.47 -18.33 8.80
C PHE A 121 -2.21 -19.18 10.04
N PRO A 122 -1.91 -20.50 9.87
CA PRO A 122 -1.72 -21.41 11.00
C PRO A 122 -0.44 -21.16 11.78
N ARG A 123 0.54 -20.46 11.20
CA ARG A 123 1.85 -20.22 11.82
C ARG A 123 2.18 -18.72 11.83
N ARG A 124 2.52 -18.18 12.97
CA ARG A 124 2.83 -16.75 13.17
C ARG A 124 3.99 -16.25 12.31
N TRP A 125 4.99 -17.08 12.02
CA TRP A 125 6.12 -16.68 11.19
C TRP A 125 5.71 -16.31 9.75
N MET A 126 4.59 -16.85 9.23
CA MET A 126 4.09 -16.54 7.88
C MET A 126 3.75 -15.05 7.73
N ALA A 127 3.25 -14.42 8.79
CA ALA A 127 2.97 -12.98 8.77
C ALA A 127 4.27 -12.15 8.65
N TRP A 128 5.35 -12.56 9.33
CA TRP A 128 6.64 -11.91 9.22
C TRP A 128 7.23 -12.04 7.82
N VAL A 129 7.10 -13.22 7.21
CA VAL A 129 7.54 -13.45 5.83
C VAL A 129 6.72 -12.61 4.85
N LEU A 130 5.39 -12.55 5.00
CA LEU A 130 4.53 -11.68 4.19
C LEU A 130 4.94 -10.21 4.31
N TRP A 131 5.24 -9.75 5.52
CA TRP A 131 5.71 -8.38 5.73
C TRP A 131 7.06 -8.13 5.07
N GLY A 132 7.99 -9.08 5.19
CA GLY A 132 9.28 -9.04 4.49
C GLY A 132 9.13 -8.97 2.97
N ILE A 133 8.30 -9.83 2.38
CA ILE A 133 7.97 -9.82 0.95
C ILE A 133 7.40 -8.46 0.53
N HIS A 134 6.49 -7.93 1.33
CA HIS A 134 5.81 -6.66 1.06
C HIS A 134 6.80 -5.47 1.02
N ILE A 135 7.72 -5.40 2.00
CA ILE A 135 8.77 -4.38 2.04
C ILE A 135 9.73 -4.54 0.84
N VAL A 136 10.25 -5.75 0.64
CA VAL A 136 11.21 -6.01 -0.46
C VAL A 136 10.57 -5.73 -1.81
N GLY A 137 9.30 -6.08 -2.00
CA GLY A 137 8.54 -5.76 -3.21
C GLY A 137 8.40 -4.26 -3.47
N ALA A 138 8.12 -3.46 -2.44
CA ALA A 138 8.06 -2.00 -2.56
C ALA A 138 9.42 -1.39 -2.89
N LEU A 139 10.48 -1.85 -2.24
CA LEU A 139 11.85 -1.41 -2.53
C LEU A 139 12.30 -1.83 -3.93
N PHE A 140 11.88 -3.00 -4.40
CA PHE A 140 12.12 -3.44 -5.77
C PHE A 140 11.42 -2.52 -6.79
N ALA A 141 10.18 -2.14 -6.54
CA ALA A 141 9.47 -1.17 -7.38
C ALA A 141 10.18 0.19 -7.39
N ALA A 142 10.71 0.64 -6.24
CA ALA A 142 11.50 1.87 -6.15
C ALA A 142 12.78 1.85 -7.02
N LEU A 143 13.42 0.67 -7.16
CA LEU A 143 14.61 0.51 -8.01
C LEU A 143 14.25 0.54 -9.51
N LEU A 144 13.09 0.02 -9.88
CA LEU A 144 12.67 -0.07 -11.28
C LEU A 144 12.10 1.24 -11.83
N ILE A 145 11.52 2.07 -10.98
CA ILE A 145 10.94 3.35 -11.40
C ILE A 145 12.02 4.44 -11.27
N PRO A 146 12.58 4.90 -12.41
CA PRO A 146 13.70 5.83 -12.39
C PRO A 146 13.29 7.18 -11.80
N GLY A 147 14.14 7.73 -10.93
CA GLY A 147 14.06 9.12 -10.49
C GLY A 147 15.00 9.99 -11.32
N LYS A 148 14.61 11.20 -11.62
CA LYS A 148 15.56 12.21 -12.07
C LYS A 148 16.44 12.58 -10.86
N PRO A 149 17.76 12.84 -11.06
CA PRO A 149 18.56 13.39 -9.98
C PRO A 149 17.87 14.64 -9.44
N ALA A 150 17.52 14.63 -8.17
CA ALA A 150 16.88 15.77 -7.52
C ALA A 150 17.91 16.90 -7.39
N ALA A 151 17.49 18.13 -7.60
CA ALA A 151 18.25 19.27 -7.10
C ALA A 151 18.37 19.11 -5.58
N PRO A 152 19.49 19.55 -4.95
CA PRO A 152 19.69 19.38 -3.51
C PRO A 152 18.75 20.29 -2.70
N VAL A 153 17.47 19.99 -2.73
CA VAL A 153 16.45 20.60 -1.88
C VAL A 153 16.45 19.81 -0.59
N ARG A 154 16.95 20.40 0.49
CA ARG A 154 16.83 19.81 1.82
C ARG A 154 15.42 20.02 2.33
N LEU A 155 14.75 18.94 2.70
CA LEU A 155 13.52 19.04 3.46
C LEU A 155 13.78 19.82 4.74
N THR A 156 13.02 20.88 4.98
CA THR A 156 13.12 21.68 6.21
C THR A 156 12.30 21.02 7.31
N LYS A 157 12.79 21.08 8.54
CA LYS A 157 11.99 20.63 9.69
C LYS A 157 10.70 21.41 9.75
N THR A 158 9.58 20.71 9.75
CA THR A 158 8.27 21.30 10.05
C THR A 158 8.08 21.35 11.57
N SER A 159 7.28 22.29 12.04
CA SER A 159 6.87 22.31 13.45
C SER A 159 6.12 21.01 13.77
N PRO A 160 6.47 20.32 14.87
CA PRO A 160 5.76 19.10 15.26
C PRO A 160 4.26 19.36 15.40
N HIS A 161 3.45 18.44 14.94
CA HIS A 161 2.02 18.48 15.20
C HIS A 161 1.76 18.43 16.72
N SER A 162 0.88 19.31 17.21
CA SER A 162 0.35 19.13 18.56
C SER A 162 -0.47 17.82 18.62
N PRO A 163 -0.55 17.14 19.77
CA PRO A 163 -1.38 15.94 19.90
C PRO A 163 -2.83 16.15 19.44
N ALA A 164 -3.41 17.34 19.70
CA ALA A 164 -4.76 17.67 19.25
C ALA A 164 -4.86 17.77 17.71
N SER A 165 -3.88 18.40 17.05
CA SER A 165 -3.83 18.48 15.59
C SER A 165 -3.64 17.11 14.96
N ALA A 166 -2.76 16.27 15.53
CA ALA A 166 -2.54 14.91 15.07
C ALA A 166 -3.81 14.06 15.22
N LEU A 167 -4.54 14.20 16.33
CA LEU A 167 -5.82 13.52 16.56
C LEU A 167 -6.87 13.91 15.52
N ASN A 168 -7.06 15.20 15.26
CA ASN A 168 -8.02 15.66 14.24
C ASN A 168 -7.68 15.14 12.85
N THR A 169 -6.39 15.13 12.50
CA THR A 169 -5.93 14.55 11.23
C THR A 169 -6.20 13.05 11.17
N ALA A 170 -5.90 12.31 12.23
CA ALA A 170 -6.16 10.88 12.31
C ALA A 170 -7.66 10.55 12.19
N ILE A 171 -8.55 11.33 12.82
CA ILE A 171 -10.01 11.19 12.72
C ILE A 171 -10.45 11.41 11.26
N THR A 172 -9.99 12.46 10.62
CA THR A 172 -10.36 12.79 9.22
C THR A 172 -9.91 11.69 8.25
N VAL A 173 -8.68 11.20 8.40
CA VAL A 173 -8.16 10.10 7.57
C VAL A 173 -8.97 8.83 7.82
N MET A 174 -9.25 8.50 9.08
CA MET A 174 -10.02 7.31 9.44
C MET A 174 -11.44 7.38 8.89
N ALA A 175 -12.12 8.52 8.98
CA ALA A 175 -13.44 8.71 8.41
C ALA A 175 -13.45 8.50 6.89
N THR A 176 -12.43 9.01 6.18
CA THR A 176 -12.25 8.80 4.74
C THR A 176 -12.04 7.32 4.41
N VAL A 177 -11.19 6.63 5.17
CA VAL A 177 -10.95 5.18 5.01
C VAL A 177 -12.24 4.40 5.19
N CYS A 178 -12.97 4.64 6.29
CA CYS A 178 -14.23 3.96 6.57
C CYS A 178 -15.29 4.24 5.48
N GLY A 179 -15.40 5.48 5.00
CA GLY A 179 -16.32 5.81 3.92
C GLY A 179 -16.07 5.00 2.65
N TRP A 180 -14.81 4.89 2.22
CA TRP A 180 -14.44 4.04 1.08
C TRP A 180 -14.68 2.56 1.34
N VAL A 181 -14.34 2.04 2.53
CA VAL A 181 -14.58 0.63 2.89
C VAL A 181 -16.07 0.30 2.82
N VAL A 182 -16.93 1.15 3.37
CA VAL A 182 -18.39 0.95 3.32
C VAL A 182 -18.89 0.95 1.88
N LEU A 183 -18.45 1.91 1.05
CA LEU A 183 -18.85 1.99 -0.35
C LEU A 183 -18.44 0.73 -1.13
N PHE A 184 -17.20 0.29 -0.98
CA PHE A 184 -16.72 -0.93 -1.64
C PHE A 184 -17.41 -2.18 -1.10
N ARG A 185 -17.80 -2.21 0.19
CA ARG A 185 -18.57 -3.32 0.74
C ARG A 185 -19.96 -3.44 0.13
N VAL A 186 -20.63 -2.31 -0.13
CA VAL A 186 -21.89 -2.30 -0.87
C VAL A 186 -21.69 -2.88 -2.29
N LEU A 187 -20.64 -2.44 -3.00
CA LEU A 187 -20.30 -3.00 -4.32
C LEU A 187 -20.07 -4.51 -4.25
N LEU A 188 -19.29 -4.96 -3.28
CA LEU A 188 -19.03 -6.40 -3.06
C LEU A 188 -20.28 -7.19 -2.75
N ALA A 189 -21.24 -6.61 -2.00
CA ALA A 189 -22.52 -7.26 -1.70
C ALA A 189 -23.30 -7.57 -2.99
N PHE A 190 -23.33 -6.64 -3.95
CA PHE A 190 -23.95 -6.89 -5.25
C PHE A 190 -23.19 -7.93 -6.07
N LEU A 191 -21.86 -7.85 -6.12
CA LEU A 191 -21.04 -8.83 -6.86
C LEU A 191 -21.23 -10.24 -6.30
N LYS A 192 -21.27 -10.39 -4.98
CA LYS A 192 -21.51 -11.67 -4.31
C LYS A 192 -22.88 -12.24 -4.64
N ARG A 193 -23.90 -11.41 -4.65
CA ARG A 193 -25.26 -11.82 -4.95
C ARG A 193 -25.45 -12.23 -6.42
N TRP A 194 -24.85 -11.49 -7.36
CA TRP A 194 -25.18 -11.65 -8.78
C TRP A 194 -24.16 -12.44 -9.59
N ILE A 195 -22.89 -12.48 -9.15
CA ILE A 195 -21.79 -12.99 -9.98
C ILE A 195 -20.95 -14.04 -9.23
N PHE A 196 -20.63 -13.87 -7.96
CA PHE A 196 -19.63 -14.69 -7.28
C PHE A 196 -20.04 -16.16 -7.13
N TRP A 197 -21.31 -16.47 -7.14
CA TRP A 197 -21.80 -17.84 -7.02
C TRP A 197 -21.31 -18.79 -8.16
N ILE A 198 -20.88 -18.24 -9.30
CA ILE A 198 -20.31 -19.02 -10.41
C ILE A 198 -18.78 -19.15 -10.32
N LEU A 199 -18.12 -18.48 -9.39
CA LEU A 199 -16.67 -18.40 -9.32
C LEU A 199 -16.12 -19.31 -8.21
N PRO A 200 -14.95 -19.96 -8.43
CA PRO A 200 -14.23 -20.67 -7.38
C PRO A 200 -13.85 -19.74 -6.22
N ALA A 201 -13.78 -20.28 -4.98
CA ALA A 201 -13.50 -19.49 -3.77
C ALA A 201 -12.22 -18.65 -3.88
N ALA A 202 -11.13 -19.22 -4.42
CA ALA A 202 -9.87 -18.50 -4.61
C ALA A 202 -10.03 -17.28 -5.51
N VAL A 203 -10.85 -17.38 -6.57
CA VAL A 203 -11.14 -16.26 -7.48
C VAL A 203 -12.00 -15.20 -6.76
N GLN A 204 -13.03 -15.62 -6.01
CA GLN A 204 -13.87 -14.72 -5.22
C GLN A 204 -13.02 -13.90 -4.25
N VAL A 205 -12.15 -14.55 -3.47
CA VAL A 205 -11.25 -13.90 -2.50
C VAL A 205 -10.28 -12.95 -3.19
N THR A 206 -9.73 -13.36 -4.33
CA THR A 206 -8.80 -12.52 -5.11
C THR A 206 -9.50 -11.26 -5.62
N VAL A 207 -10.67 -11.41 -6.23
CA VAL A 207 -11.46 -10.26 -6.73
C VAL A 207 -11.90 -9.36 -5.57
N THR A 208 -12.33 -9.94 -4.45
CA THR A 208 -12.66 -9.19 -3.24
C THR A 208 -11.46 -8.35 -2.77
N GLY A 209 -10.26 -8.95 -2.71
CA GLY A 209 -9.05 -8.26 -2.27
C GLY A 209 -8.54 -7.19 -3.25
N ILE A 210 -8.73 -7.40 -4.56
CA ILE A 210 -8.45 -6.39 -5.59
C ILE A 210 -9.40 -5.19 -5.45
N LEU A 211 -10.64 -5.41 -5.07
CA LEU A 211 -11.60 -4.34 -4.85
C LEU A 211 -11.39 -3.68 -3.49
N GLU A 212 -11.34 -4.48 -2.43
CA GLU A 212 -11.21 -3.98 -1.07
C GLU A 212 -10.33 -4.93 -0.23
N LEU A 213 -9.20 -4.42 0.18
CA LEU A 213 -8.13 -5.15 0.86
C LEU A 213 -8.59 -5.85 2.15
N SER A 214 -9.33 -5.15 3.01
CA SER A 214 -9.73 -5.67 4.33
C SER A 214 -10.69 -6.84 4.20
N ASN A 215 -11.68 -6.73 3.32
CA ASN A 215 -12.61 -7.81 3.01
C ASN A 215 -11.89 -9.01 2.39
N GLY A 216 -10.98 -8.77 1.43
CA GLY A 216 -10.17 -9.83 0.85
C GLY A 216 -9.35 -10.59 1.88
N CYS A 217 -8.72 -9.88 2.82
CA CYS A 217 -7.98 -10.50 3.92
C CYS A 217 -8.89 -11.31 4.86
N CYS A 218 -10.07 -10.80 5.22
CA CYS A 218 -11.01 -11.52 6.08
C CYS A 218 -11.54 -12.82 5.44
N GLU A 219 -11.62 -12.87 4.12
CA GLU A 219 -12.15 -14.01 3.39
C GLU A 219 -11.09 -15.06 3.00
N LEU A 220 -9.81 -14.84 3.31
CA LEU A 220 -8.71 -15.74 2.96
C LEU A 220 -8.92 -17.19 3.45
N LEU A 221 -9.63 -17.40 4.56
CA LEU A 221 -9.91 -18.74 5.09
C LEU A 221 -10.81 -19.59 4.16
N ALA A 222 -11.55 -18.97 3.24
CA ALA A 222 -12.32 -19.69 2.22
C ALA A 222 -11.41 -20.43 1.21
N VAL A 223 -10.12 -20.07 1.12
CA VAL A 223 -9.12 -20.77 0.34
C VAL A 223 -8.47 -21.84 1.20
N ALA A 224 -8.83 -23.11 0.97
CA ALA A 224 -8.38 -24.23 1.80
C ALA A 224 -6.85 -24.45 1.74
N ASP A 225 -6.27 -24.37 0.53
CA ASP A 225 -4.82 -24.51 0.37
C ASP A 225 -4.06 -23.32 0.95
N VAL A 226 -3.19 -23.61 1.93
CA VAL A 226 -2.41 -22.58 2.65
C VAL A 226 -1.41 -21.89 1.74
N SER A 227 -0.83 -22.60 0.76
CA SER A 227 0.12 -22.03 -0.20
C SER A 227 -0.55 -21.04 -1.14
N ALA A 228 -1.71 -21.41 -1.70
CA ALA A 228 -2.52 -20.51 -2.53
C ALA A 228 -2.99 -19.30 -1.71
N ARG A 229 -3.47 -19.53 -0.47
CA ARG A 229 -3.85 -18.46 0.48
C ARG A 229 -2.71 -17.47 0.72
N PHE A 230 -1.49 -17.98 0.91
CA PHE A 230 -0.29 -17.18 1.14
C PHE A 230 0.03 -16.30 -0.09
N CYS A 231 0.00 -16.88 -1.30
CA CYS A 231 0.22 -16.14 -2.54
C CYS A 231 -0.86 -15.07 -2.77
N ILE A 232 -2.15 -15.42 -2.60
CA ILE A 232 -3.26 -14.47 -2.75
C ILE A 232 -3.09 -13.32 -1.76
N CYS A 233 -2.83 -13.61 -0.48
CA CYS A 233 -2.60 -12.59 0.54
C CYS A 233 -1.45 -11.67 0.17
N SER A 234 -0.31 -12.22 -0.27
CA SER A 234 0.85 -11.43 -0.71
C SER A 234 0.50 -10.49 -1.86
N GLY A 235 -0.25 -10.98 -2.86
CA GLY A 235 -0.68 -10.19 -4.01
C GLY A 235 -1.63 -9.05 -3.63
N ILE A 236 -2.69 -9.34 -2.86
CA ILE A 236 -3.67 -8.32 -2.46
C ILE A 236 -3.05 -7.28 -1.51
N LEU A 237 -2.13 -7.68 -0.61
CA LEU A 237 -1.38 -6.75 0.24
C LEU A 237 -0.51 -5.81 -0.60
N ALA A 238 0.21 -6.33 -1.59
CA ALA A 238 1.10 -5.55 -2.44
C ALA A 238 0.31 -4.59 -3.35
N PHE A 239 -0.80 -5.04 -3.93
CA PHE A 239 -1.68 -4.21 -4.75
C PHE A 239 -2.39 -3.14 -3.91
N GLY A 240 -2.83 -3.47 -2.70
CA GLY A 240 -3.55 -2.59 -1.79
C GLY A 240 -5.05 -2.49 -2.07
N GLY A 241 -5.52 -2.87 -3.26
CA GLY A 241 -6.92 -2.79 -3.67
C GLY A 241 -7.33 -1.44 -4.24
N LEU A 242 -8.43 -1.44 -5.01
CA LEU A 242 -9.00 -0.22 -5.59
C LEU A 242 -9.53 0.74 -4.52
N CYS A 243 -10.04 0.22 -3.40
CA CYS A 243 -10.48 1.02 -2.26
C CYS A 243 -9.32 1.89 -1.73
N VAL A 244 -8.14 1.31 -1.51
CA VAL A 244 -6.93 2.05 -1.08
C VAL A 244 -6.46 3.03 -2.15
N THR A 245 -6.61 2.66 -3.43
CA THR A 245 -6.32 3.59 -4.53
C THR A 245 -7.21 4.83 -4.44
N MET A 246 -8.52 4.68 -4.18
CA MET A 246 -9.43 5.82 -4.00
C MET A 246 -9.09 6.65 -2.75
N GLN A 247 -8.67 6.00 -1.67
CA GLN A 247 -8.13 6.70 -0.48
C GLN A 247 -6.88 7.50 -0.84
N THR A 248 -5.98 6.93 -1.64
CA THR A 248 -4.77 7.63 -2.13
C THR A 248 -5.14 8.83 -3.00
N VAL A 249 -6.07 8.68 -3.95
CA VAL A 249 -6.60 9.80 -4.75
C VAL A 249 -7.09 10.94 -3.85
N SER A 250 -7.83 10.61 -2.79
CA SER A 250 -8.44 11.60 -1.89
C SER A 250 -7.40 12.47 -1.15
N VAL A 251 -6.18 11.96 -0.92
CA VAL A 251 -5.14 12.68 -0.17
C VAL A 251 -4.05 13.28 -1.06
N THR A 252 -3.98 12.93 -2.35
CA THR A 252 -2.91 13.30 -3.29
C THR A 252 -3.35 14.29 -4.37
N ALA A 253 -4.31 15.17 -4.07
CA ALA A 253 -4.80 16.17 -5.02
C ALA A 253 -3.63 16.96 -5.67
N GLY A 254 -3.70 17.11 -7.00
CA GLY A 254 -2.68 17.80 -7.80
C GLY A 254 -1.51 16.92 -8.27
N LEU A 255 -1.41 15.67 -7.82
CA LEU A 255 -0.39 14.71 -8.23
C LEU A 255 -0.96 13.68 -9.22
N SER A 256 -0.14 13.26 -10.19
CA SER A 256 -0.48 12.15 -11.09
C SER A 256 -0.26 10.81 -10.37
N LEU A 257 -1.23 9.92 -10.49
CA LEU A 257 -1.13 8.57 -9.93
C LEU A 257 -0.53 7.53 -10.89
N LYS A 258 -0.08 7.93 -12.10
CA LYS A 258 0.55 6.99 -13.03
C LYS A 258 1.75 6.26 -12.41
N PRO A 259 2.74 6.95 -11.77
CA PRO A 259 3.85 6.26 -11.12
C PRO A 259 3.39 5.36 -9.96
N TYR A 260 2.36 5.77 -9.20
CA TYR A 260 1.75 4.95 -8.15
C TYR A 260 1.23 3.61 -8.71
N PHE A 261 0.45 3.64 -9.80
CA PHE A 261 -0.09 2.41 -10.41
C PHE A 261 1.02 1.48 -10.91
N TRP A 262 2.03 2.03 -11.59
CA TRP A 262 3.19 1.24 -12.03
C TRP A 262 3.94 0.64 -10.84
N GLY A 263 4.13 1.42 -9.78
CA GLY A 263 4.75 0.94 -8.54
C GLY A 263 3.97 -0.22 -7.93
N LYS A 264 2.64 -0.10 -7.83
CA LYS A 264 1.77 -1.15 -7.31
C LYS A 264 1.78 -2.40 -8.18
N LEU A 265 1.77 -2.26 -9.48
CA LEU A 265 1.86 -3.39 -10.42
C LEU A 265 3.18 -4.14 -10.24
N LEU A 266 4.32 -3.43 -10.26
CA LEU A 266 5.64 -4.02 -10.09
C LEU A 266 5.79 -4.68 -8.71
N GLN A 267 5.36 -4.01 -7.64
CA GLN A 267 5.35 -4.56 -6.30
C GLN A 267 4.52 -5.84 -6.22
N THR A 268 3.34 -5.86 -6.83
CA THR A 268 2.43 -7.03 -6.83
C THR A 268 3.05 -8.20 -7.56
N LEU A 269 3.55 -7.99 -8.78
CA LEU A 269 4.16 -9.05 -9.57
C LEU A 269 5.37 -9.65 -8.85
N PHE A 270 6.24 -8.82 -8.30
CA PHE A 270 7.41 -9.29 -7.55
C PHE A 270 7.01 -10.03 -6.27
N SER A 271 6.04 -9.49 -5.51
CA SER A 271 5.57 -10.10 -4.28
C SER A 271 4.90 -11.46 -4.53
N LEU A 272 4.12 -11.59 -5.60
CA LEU A 272 3.51 -12.85 -6.03
C LEU A 272 4.58 -13.87 -6.41
N ALA A 273 5.58 -13.48 -7.20
CA ALA A 273 6.67 -14.37 -7.61
C ALA A 273 7.45 -14.87 -6.39
N LEU A 274 7.79 -13.98 -5.45
CA LEU A 274 8.53 -14.34 -4.24
C LEU A 274 7.68 -15.19 -3.28
N ALA A 275 6.39 -14.88 -3.15
CA ALA A 275 5.46 -15.68 -2.34
C ALA A 275 5.28 -17.10 -2.92
N ALA A 276 5.13 -17.23 -4.23
CA ALA A 276 5.02 -18.52 -4.91
C ALA A 276 6.31 -19.36 -4.73
N LEU A 277 7.46 -18.72 -4.86
CA LEU A 277 8.74 -19.36 -4.61
C LEU A 277 8.84 -19.94 -3.19
N ILE A 278 8.46 -19.15 -2.19
CA ILE A 278 8.52 -19.57 -0.78
C ILE A 278 7.45 -20.65 -0.49
N ALA A 279 6.23 -20.47 -1.01
CA ALA A 279 5.11 -21.35 -0.72
C ALA A 279 5.24 -22.74 -1.38
N TYR A 280 5.80 -22.80 -2.59
CA TYR A 280 5.89 -24.03 -3.37
C TYR A 280 7.30 -24.59 -3.47
N GLY A 281 8.29 -23.96 -2.80
CA GLY A 281 9.69 -24.41 -2.81
C GLY A 281 10.34 -24.40 -4.20
N ILE A 282 9.78 -23.64 -5.13
CA ILE A 282 10.33 -23.50 -6.48
C ILE A 282 11.68 -22.80 -6.38
N ARG A 283 12.76 -23.52 -6.63
CA ARG A 283 14.11 -22.90 -6.72
C ARG A 283 14.10 -21.96 -7.91
N LEU A 284 14.22 -20.64 -7.65
CA LEU A 284 14.41 -19.66 -8.73
C LEU A 284 15.65 -20.05 -9.52
N PRO A 285 15.57 -20.23 -10.85
CA PRO A 285 16.79 -20.22 -11.65
C PRO A 285 17.53 -18.90 -11.36
N PHE A 286 18.82 -18.95 -11.21
CA PHE A 286 19.72 -17.82 -10.86
C PHE A 286 19.52 -16.54 -11.71
N GLY A 287 18.72 -16.63 -12.78
CA GLY A 287 18.34 -15.52 -13.66
C GLY A 287 17.55 -14.38 -13.03
N VAL A 288 16.78 -14.60 -11.93
CA VAL A 288 16.00 -13.52 -11.31
C VAL A 288 16.88 -12.59 -10.47
N LEU A 289 17.95 -13.13 -9.87
CA LEU A 289 18.98 -12.31 -9.21
C LEU A 289 19.81 -11.51 -10.24
N SER A 290 19.99 -12.05 -11.45
CA SER A 290 20.68 -11.35 -12.55
C SER A 290 19.82 -10.25 -13.18
N VAL A 291 18.48 -10.33 -13.11
CA VAL A 291 17.58 -9.26 -13.55
C VAL A 291 17.74 -8.02 -12.67
N GLY A 292 17.86 -8.16 -11.36
CA GLY A 292 18.18 -7.04 -10.47
C GLY A 292 19.53 -6.38 -10.82
N ALA A 293 20.55 -7.19 -11.06
CA ALA A 293 21.87 -6.69 -11.50
C ALA A 293 21.85 -6.08 -12.91
N LEU A 294 21.04 -6.64 -13.82
CA LEU A 294 20.85 -6.11 -15.18
C LEU A 294 20.10 -4.77 -15.14
N VAL A 295 19.05 -4.65 -14.30
CA VAL A 295 18.31 -3.40 -14.13
C VAL A 295 19.18 -2.30 -13.55
N ILE A 296 20.01 -2.60 -12.54
CA ILE A 296 20.98 -1.65 -11.97
C ILE A 296 21.98 -1.21 -13.06
N LYS A 297 22.39 -2.12 -13.93
CA LYS A 297 23.32 -1.85 -15.04
C LYS A 297 22.68 -1.01 -16.16
N LEU A 298 21.39 -1.22 -16.45
CA LEU A 298 20.63 -0.44 -17.43
C LEU A 298 20.28 0.96 -16.91
N GLN A 299 20.01 1.08 -15.61
CA GLN A 299 19.75 2.36 -14.95
C GLN A 299 21.00 3.28 -14.98
N LYS A 300 22.19 2.70 -14.80
CA LYS A 300 23.47 3.44 -14.95
C LYS A 300 23.77 3.89 -16.38
N ARG A 301 23.16 3.27 -17.40
CA ARG A 301 23.36 3.61 -18.82
C ARG A 301 22.33 4.57 -19.42
N GLY A 302 21.37 5.10 -18.65
CA GLY A 302 20.38 6.06 -19.15
C GLY A 302 19.40 5.51 -20.21
N SER A 303 19.40 4.19 -20.47
CA SER A 303 18.56 3.58 -21.51
C SER A 303 17.12 3.30 -21.09
N PHE A 304 16.80 3.42 -19.81
CA PHE A 304 15.49 2.99 -19.30
C PHE A 304 14.37 4.00 -19.58
N SER A 305 14.69 5.28 -19.74
CA SER A 305 13.68 6.33 -20.03
C SER A 305 13.02 6.21 -21.40
N ARG A 306 13.61 5.46 -22.33
CA ARG A 306 13.06 5.26 -23.69
C ARG A 306 12.00 4.18 -23.79
N VAL A 307 11.93 3.25 -22.82
CA VAL A 307 11.03 2.09 -22.88
C VAL A 307 9.69 2.37 -22.22
N PHE A 308 9.62 3.27 -21.24
CA PHE A 308 8.41 3.50 -20.46
C PHE A 308 7.78 4.89 -20.63
N GLY A 309 8.31 5.75 -21.49
CA GLY A 309 7.67 7.03 -21.84
C GLY A 309 7.43 7.96 -20.63
N VAL A 310 8.33 7.96 -19.63
CA VAL A 310 8.28 8.81 -18.44
C VAL A 310 9.47 9.75 -18.41
#